data_14e52125b7bf3584b2f8bd575ade23a8
#
_entry.id   14e52125b7bf3584b2f8bd575ade23a8
#
_cell.length_a   1.000
_cell.length_b   1.000
_cell.length_c   1.000
_cell.angle_alpha   90.00
_cell.angle_beta   90.00
_cell.angle_gamma   90.00
#
_symmetry.space_group_name_H-M   'P 1'
#
loop_
_entity.id
_entity.type
_entity.pdbx_description
1 polymer ?
#
loop_
_entity_poly.entity_id
_entity_poly.type
_entity_poly.pdbx_seq_one_letter_code
_entity_poly.pdbx_strand_id
1 'polypeptide(L)'
;MAATVLLVEDERKLRELVRSYLERAGFTVLSTGSGAEAITVAASAAPDLVVLDLGLPDVPGETVARELRAAGPVPILMLTARVAEEDRIAGLELGADDYVTKPFSPRELVLRVQAILRRGGPAAGPAAAAYGDGTLLIDEPRREVTVRDVRVELTPTEWGILVALAAVPGRVYSRYELINRVRGYEFEGYERTIDSHVKNLRRKVEEDPGRPAIVQTVLGGGYRLGLARDD
;
A
#
# COMPACT_ATOMS: atom_id res chain seq x y z
N MET A 1 17.77 4.43 -11.46
CA MET A 1 17.41 5.84 -11.21
C MET A 1 17.00 5.96 -9.75
N ALA A 2 17.20 7.13 -9.10
CA ALA A 2 16.69 7.37 -7.76
C ALA A 2 15.15 7.42 -7.80
N ALA A 3 14.48 6.80 -6.82
CA ALA A 3 13.03 6.86 -6.76
C ALA A 3 12.55 8.28 -6.42
N THR A 4 11.44 8.69 -7.03
CA THR A 4 10.83 10.01 -6.87
C THR A 4 9.72 9.97 -5.83
N VAL A 5 9.84 10.77 -4.78
CA VAL A 5 8.84 10.91 -3.71
C VAL A 5 8.17 12.27 -3.83
N LEU A 6 6.84 12.28 -3.89
CA LEU A 6 6.05 13.52 -3.77
C LEU A 6 5.69 13.72 -2.30
N LEU A 7 6.19 14.81 -1.69
CA LEU A 7 5.89 15.21 -0.31
C LEU A 7 4.85 16.33 -0.31
N VAL A 8 3.70 16.06 0.32
CA VAL A 8 2.58 17.00 0.46
C VAL A 8 2.39 17.32 1.93
N GLU A 9 2.79 18.51 2.36
CA GLU A 9 2.77 18.96 3.75
C GLU A 9 2.67 20.48 3.76
N ASP A 10 1.67 21.05 4.40
CA ASP A 10 1.43 22.49 4.42
C ASP A 10 2.42 23.24 5.33
N GLU A 11 2.81 22.65 6.46
CA GLU A 11 3.77 23.27 7.37
C GLU A 11 5.17 23.32 6.74
N ARG A 12 5.59 24.50 6.30
CA ARG A 12 6.84 24.71 5.58
C ARG A 12 8.07 24.15 6.31
N LYS A 13 8.17 24.35 7.63
CA LYS A 13 9.33 23.89 8.41
C LYS A 13 9.40 22.35 8.43
N LEU A 14 8.27 21.68 8.64
CA LEU A 14 8.19 20.23 8.64
C LEU A 14 8.46 19.68 7.23
N ARG A 15 7.90 20.31 6.19
CA ARG A 15 8.14 19.95 4.79
C ARG A 15 9.62 20.02 4.42
N GLU A 16 10.33 21.13 4.78
CA GLU A 16 11.76 21.30 4.52
C GLU A 16 12.59 20.27 5.29
N LEU A 17 12.24 19.99 6.53
CA LEU A 17 12.90 18.97 7.36
C LEU A 17 12.77 17.58 6.73
N VAL A 18 11.54 17.14 6.46
CA VAL A 18 11.26 15.82 5.87
C VAL A 18 11.93 15.69 4.51
N ARG A 19 11.83 16.70 3.66
CA ARG A 19 12.51 16.76 2.36
C ARG A 19 14.01 16.50 2.52
N SER A 20 14.68 17.19 3.43
CA SER A 20 16.12 17.04 3.61
C SER A 20 16.53 15.62 4.04
N TYR A 21 15.70 14.94 4.85
CA TYR A 21 15.95 13.56 5.25
C TYR A 21 15.74 12.57 4.10
N LEU A 22 14.72 12.77 3.27
CA LEU A 22 14.45 11.92 2.09
C LEU A 22 15.56 12.10 1.03
N GLU A 23 15.98 13.33 0.75
CA GLU A 23 17.07 13.62 -0.18
C GLU A 23 18.40 13.00 0.29
N ARG A 24 18.72 13.08 1.59
CA ARG A 24 19.90 12.39 2.17
C ARG A 24 19.82 10.88 2.08
N ALA A 25 18.63 10.32 2.06
CA ALA A 25 18.42 8.89 1.86
C ALA A 25 18.49 8.45 0.38
N GLY A 26 18.74 9.39 -0.54
CA GLY A 26 18.96 9.12 -1.97
C GLY A 26 17.71 9.23 -2.84
N PHE A 27 16.62 9.79 -2.33
CA PHE A 27 15.39 10.01 -3.10
C PHE A 27 15.43 11.34 -3.85
N THR A 28 14.78 11.39 -5.02
CA THR A 28 14.39 12.64 -5.66
C THR A 28 13.09 13.11 -5.01
N VAL A 29 13.03 14.37 -4.51
CA VAL A 29 11.85 14.84 -3.78
C VAL A 29 11.20 16.01 -4.50
N LEU A 30 9.95 15.82 -4.91
CA LEU A 30 9.02 16.87 -5.28
C LEU A 30 8.24 17.26 -4.03
N SER A 31 7.99 18.54 -3.78
CA SER A 31 7.27 18.93 -2.57
C SER A 31 6.32 20.09 -2.79
N THR A 32 5.14 20.02 -2.20
CA THR A 32 4.12 21.07 -2.22
C THR A 32 3.42 21.18 -0.86
N GLY A 33 2.79 22.35 -0.60
CA GLY A 33 1.92 22.55 0.56
C GLY A 33 0.44 22.53 0.22
N SER A 34 0.07 22.25 -1.03
CA SER A 34 -1.28 22.31 -1.56
C SER A 34 -1.74 20.92 -2.06
N GLY A 35 -2.90 20.47 -1.63
CA GLY A 35 -3.51 19.23 -2.09
C GLY A 35 -3.90 19.31 -3.58
N ALA A 36 -4.41 20.44 -4.04
CA ALA A 36 -4.75 20.65 -5.46
C ALA A 36 -3.50 20.57 -6.36
N GLU A 37 -2.40 21.19 -5.94
CA GLU A 37 -1.13 21.10 -6.66
C GLU A 37 -0.57 19.68 -6.64
N ALA A 38 -0.71 18.95 -5.52
CA ALA A 38 -0.26 17.57 -5.39
C ALA A 38 -0.89 16.64 -6.43
N ILE A 39 -2.19 16.78 -6.70
CA ILE A 39 -2.90 15.99 -7.73
C ILE A 39 -2.29 16.27 -9.11
N THR A 40 -2.06 17.55 -9.43
CA THR A 40 -1.48 17.98 -10.72
C THR A 40 -0.05 17.47 -10.90
N VAL A 41 0.78 17.60 -9.86
CA VAL A 41 2.16 17.12 -9.86
C VAL A 41 2.22 15.61 -9.98
N ALA A 42 1.37 14.89 -9.26
CA ALA A 42 1.32 13.42 -9.34
C ALA A 42 0.96 12.94 -10.76
N ALA A 43 0.00 13.58 -11.42
CA ALA A 43 -0.39 13.25 -12.79
C ALA A 43 0.72 13.50 -13.82
N SER A 44 1.53 14.56 -13.64
CA SER A 44 2.56 14.94 -14.60
C SER A 44 3.91 14.26 -14.36
N ALA A 45 4.29 14.05 -13.10
CA ALA A 45 5.60 13.53 -12.71
C ALA A 45 5.63 12.04 -12.41
N ALA A 46 4.45 11.38 -12.29
CA ALA A 46 4.31 9.96 -11.96
C ALA A 46 5.25 9.50 -10.83
N PRO A 47 5.13 10.05 -9.60
CA PRO A 47 6.04 9.72 -8.50
C PRO A 47 5.92 8.23 -8.12
N ASP A 48 7.02 7.67 -7.61
CA ASP A 48 7.07 6.29 -7.13
C ASP A 48 6.37 6.12 -5.77
N LEU A 49 6.18 7.21 -5.01
CA LEU A 49 5.48 7.24 -3.72
C LEU A 49 5.01 8.66 -3.40
N VAL A 50 3.86 8.75 -2.75
CA VAL A 50 3.35 10.02 -2.19
C VAL A 50 3.36 9.96 -0.66
N VAL A 51 3.99 10.93 0.00
CA VAL A 51 3.86 11.22 1.43
C VAL A 51 2.83 12.34 1.55
N LEU A 52 1.70 12.09 2.19
CA LEU A 52 0.53 12.96 2.17
C LEU A 52 0.05 13.32 3.57
N ASP A 53 0.10 14.59 3.91
CA ASP A 53 -0.59 15.10 5.10
C ASP A 53 -2.10 15.13 4.88
N LEU A 54 -2.85 14.70 5.88
CA LEU A 54 -4.31 14.78 5.88
C LEU A 54 -4.82 16.18 6.26
N GLY A 55 -4.01 16.97 6.99
CA GLY A 55 -4.38 18.30 7.50
C GLY A 55 -4.18 19.46 6.53
N LEU A 56 -4.31 19.24 5.22
CA LEU A 56 -4.09 20.28 4.22
C LEU A 56 -5.18 21.37 4.25
N PRO A 57 -4.81 22.67 4.01
CA PRO A 57 -5.72 23.78 4.17
C PRO A 57 -6.68 23.99 2.99
N ASP A 58 -6.36 23.50 1.80
CA ASP A 58 -7.09 23.75 0.54
C ASP A 58 -8.01 22.59 0.14
N VAL A 59 -7.46 21.39 0.08
CA VAL A 59 -8.18 20.17 -0.26
C VAL A 59 -7.92 19.13 0.82
N PRO A 60 -8.96 18.54 1.45
CA PRO A 60 -8.76 17.49 2.46
C PRO A 60 -7.87 16.37 1.92
N GLY A 61 -6.88 15.94 2.72
CA GLY A 61 -5.92 14.91 2.30
C GLY A 61 -6.59 13.59 1.90
N GLU A 62 -7.75 13.26 2.51
CA GLU A 62 -8.56 12.10 2.12
C GLU A 62 -9.10 12.21 0.69
N THR A 63 -9.44 13.43 0.26
CA THR A 63 -9.88 13.70 -1.12
C THR A 63 -8.70 13.56 -2.07
N VAL A 64 -7.54 14.13 -1.73
CA VAL A 64 -6.30 13.95 -2.52
C VAL A 64 -5.96 12.47 -2.67
N ALA A 65 -6.00 11.69 -1.59
CA ALA A 65 -5.74 10.25 -1.64
C ALA A 65 -6.71 9.50 -2.57
N ARG A 66 -7.99 9.87 -2.55
CA ARG A 66 -9.02 9.28 -3.41
C ARG A 66 -8.76 9.57 -4.88
N GLU A 67 -8.44 10.81 -5.22
CA GLU A 67 -8.09 11.21 -6.60
C GLU A 67 -6.84 10.49 -7.10
N LEU A 68 -5.79 10.40 -6.27
CA LEU A 68 -4.58 9.67 -6.60
C LEU A 68 -4.85 8.17 -6.84
N ARG A 69 -5.73 7.56 -6.03
CA ARG A 69 -6.15 6.16 -6.22
C ARG A 69 -6.99 5.93 -7.46
N ALA A 70 -7.82 6.89 -7.84
CA ALA A 70 -8.59 6.82 -9.07
C ALA A 70 -7.68 6.93 -10.31
N ALA A 71 -6.56 7.65 -10.20
CA ALA A 71 -5.57 7.79 -11.26
C ALA A 71 -4.62 6.59 -11.39
N GLY A 72 -4.41 5.80 -10.33
CA GLY A 72 -3.51 4.64 -10.37
C GLY A 72 -3.07 4.08 -9.01
N PRO A 73 -2.26 3.03 -9.00
CA PRO A 73 -1.86 2.32 -7.79
C PRO A 73 -0.64 2.94 -7.08
N VAL A 74 -0.37 4.24 -7.26
CA VAL A 74 0.79 4.89 -6.62
C VAL A 74 0.77 4.67 -5.10
N PRO A 75 1.88 4.23 -4.47
CA PRO A 75 1.93 4.07 -3.02
C PRO A 75 1.69 5.38 -2.27
N ILE A 76 0.86 5.34 -1.21
CA ILE A 76 0.54 6.51 -0.38
C ILE A 76 0.89 6.21 1.08
N LEU A 77 1.80 7.02 1.65
CA LEU A 77 2.11 7.08 3.08
C LEU A 77 1.41 8.30 3.67
N MET A 78 0.41 8.10 4.51
CA MET A 78 -0.32 9.19 5.13
C MET A 78 0.37 9.72 6.38
N LEU A 79 0.41 11.05 6.54
CA LEU A 79 0.76 11.73 7.78
C LEU A 79 -0.54 12.19 8.45
N THR A 80 -0.70 11.93 9.75
CA THR A 80 -1.93 12.27 10.45
C THR A 80 -1.66 12.73 11.90
N ALA A 81 -2.34 13.77 12.34
CA ALA A 81 -2.40 14.15 13.75
C ALA A 81 -3.44 13.31 14.54
N ARG A 82 -4.28 12.54 13.83
CA ARG A 82 -5.36 11.76 14.43
C ARG A 82 -4.80 10.48 15.03
N VAL A 83 -4.97 10.33 16.33
CA VAL A 83 -4.46 9.19 17.12
C VAL A 83 -5.51 8.08 17.23
N ALA A 84 -6.80 8.39 16.99
CA ALA A 84 -7.88 7.41 17.11
C ALA A 84 -7.76 6.28 16.07
N GLU A 85 -8.03 5.05 16.52
CA GLU A 85 -7.98 3.85 15.66
C GLU A 85 -8.93 3.96 14.48
N GLU A 86 -10.12 4.51 14.71
CA GLU A 86 -11.17 4.67 13.70
C GLU A 86 -10.75 5.59 12.54
N ASP A 87 -10.06 6.69 12.82
CA ASP A 87 -9.56 7.61 11.80
C ASP A 87 -8.47 6.99 10.92
N ARG A 88 -7.64 6.12 11.51
CA ARG A 88 -6.58 5.39 10.78
C ARG A 88 -7.15 4.28 9.91
N ILE A 89 -8.16 3.59 10.41
CA ILE A 89 -8.90 2.58 9.63
C ILE A 89 -9.56 3.26 8.42
N ALA A 90 -10.20 4.43 8.62
CA ALA A 90 -10.80 5.20 7.53
C ALA A 90 -9.75 5.61 6.46
N GLY A 91 -8.56 6.06 6.88
CA GLY A 91 -7.46 6.38 5.95
C GLY A 91 -6.98 5.17 5.14
N LEU A 92 -6.91 3.99 5.75
CA LEU A 92 -6.54 2.76 5.06
C LEU A 92 -7.66 2.21 4.16
N GLU A 93 -8.92 2.43 4.51
CA GLU A 93 -10.06 2.14 3.63
C GLU A 93 -10.05 3.00 2.36
N LEU A 94 -9.45 4.19 2.41
CA LEU A 94 -9.17 5.05 1.26
C LEU A 94 -8.00 4.54 0.41
N GLY A 95 -7.33 3.45 0.82
CA GLY A 95 -6.28 2.80 0.04
C GLY A 95 -4.86 3.26 0.37
N ALA A 96 -4.60 3.92 1.49
CA ALA A 96 -3.23 4.20 1.94
C ALA A 96 -2.45 2.90 2.18
N ASP A 97 -1.15 2.90 1.86
CA ASP A 97 -0.28 1.74 2.08
C ASP A 97 0.30 1.70 3.49
N ASP A 98 0.46 2.86 4.10
CA ASP A 98 0.88 3.02 5.49
C ASP A 98 0.49 4.40 6.02
N TYR A 99 0.63 4.61 7.33
CA TYR A 99 0.44 5.91 7.96
C TYR A 99 1.50 6.16 9.04
N VAL A 100 1.73 7.44 9.32
CA VAL A 100 2.61 7.92 10.40
C VAL A 100 1.87 8.96 11.20
N THR A 101 1.81 8.78 12.52
CA THR A 101 1.16 9.75 13.42
C THR A 101 2.11 10.88 13.79
N LYS A 102 1.64 12.11 13.71
CA LYS A 102 2.35 13.29 14.24
C LYS A 102 2.21 13.35 15.78
N PRO A 103 3.30 13.63 16.53
CA PRO A 103 4.67 13.89 16.07
C PRO A 103 5.41 12.59 15.72
N PHE A 104 6.23 12.62 14.69
CA PHE A 104 7.01 11.48 14.20
C PHE A 104 8.50 11.79 14.10
N SER A 105 9.32 10.76 14.08
CA SER A 105 10.73 10.88 13.73
C SER A 105 10.92 10.92 12.21
N PRO A 106 11.62 11.93 11.64
CA PRO A 106 11.94 11.93 10.21
C PRO A 106 12.70 10.68 9.75
N ARG A 107 13.50 10.07 10.64
CA ARG A 107 14.18 8.79 10.36
C ARG A 107 13.19 7.64 10.23
N GLU A 108 12.18 7.58 11.07
CA GLU A 108 11.11 6.59 10.98
C GLU A 108 10.36 6.71 9.65
N LEU A 109 10.01 7.94 9.26
CA LEU A 109 9.36 8.19 7.97
C LEU A 109 10.20 7.69 6.80
N VAL A 110 11.51 7.96 6.78
CA VAL A 110 12.42 7.46 5.73
C VAL A 110 12.43 5.94 5.69
N LEU A 111 12.49 5.25 6.83
CA LEU A 111 12.45 3.79 6.88
C LEU A 111 11.14 3.23 6.32
N ARG A 112 10.01 3.88 6.59
CA ARG A 112 8.70 3.48 6.04
C ARG A 112 8.64 3.69 4.53
N VAL A 113 9.11 4.84 4.02
CA VAL A 113 9.22 5.10 2.57
C VAL A 113 10.07 4.04 1.90
N GLN A 114 11.25 3.71 2.45
CA GLN A 114 12.11 2.65 1.92
C GLN A 114 11.42 1.28 1.94
N ALA A 115 10.68 0.96 3.00
CA ALA A 115 9.96 -0.30 3.11
C ALA A 115 8.84 -0.43 2.07
N ILE A 116 8.09 0.66 1.82
CA ILE A 116 7.03 0.67 0.80
C ILE A 116 7.63 0.52 -0.61
N LEU A 117 8.66 1.30 -0.93
CA LEU A 117 9.30 1.26 -2.25
C LEU A 117 10.02 -0.08 -2.53
N ARG A 118 10.61 -0.71 -1.50
CA ARG A 118 11.21 -2.05 -1.64
C ARG A 118 10.19 -3.11 -2.04
N ARG A 119 8.92 -2.98 -1.62
CA ARG A 119 7.81 -3.83 -2.08
C ARG A 119 7.51 -3.61 -3.56
N GLY A 120 7.84 -2.42 -4.10
CA GLY A 120 7.73 -2.06 -5.52
C GLY A 120 8.87 -2.60 -6.43
N GLY A 121 9.95 -3.17 -5.87
CA GLY A 121 11.08 -3.68 -6.63
C GLY A 121 10.83 -5.04 -7.30
N PRO A 122 11.64 -5.42 -8.32
CA PRO A 122 11.51 -6.73 -8.95
C PRO A 122 11.75 -7.85 -7.92
N ALA A 123 10.80 -8.77 -7.82
CA ALA A 123 10.96 -9.98 -7.02
C ALA A 123 11.80 -10.99 -7.83
N ALA A 124 12.83 -11.58 -7.18
CA ALA A 124 13.53 -12.74 -7.71
C ALA A 124 12.69 -14.00 -7.35
N GLY A 125 11.58 -14.19 -8.08
CA GLY A 125 10.68 -15.32 -7.90
C GLY A 125 10.70 -16.28 -9.09
N PRO A 126 10.14 -17.51 -8.94
CA PRO A 126 9.92 -18.41 -10.07
C PRO A 126 8.98 -17.77 -11.11
N ALA A 127 8.94 -18.38 -12.31
CA ALA A 127 8.01 -17.98 -13.37
C ALA A 127 6.56 -17.89 -12.87
N ALA A 128 5.69 -17.23 -13.66
CA ALA A 128 4.30 -17.05 -13.35
C ALA A 128 3.66 -18.32 -12.75
N ALA A 129 2.99 -18.17 -11.62
CA ALA A 129 2.28 -19.25 -10.93
C ALA A 129 0.79 -19.11 -11.16
N ALA A 130 0.12 -20.22 -11.46
CA ALA A 130 -1.32 -20.31 -11.65
C ALA A 130 -1.99 -20.97 -10.44
N TYR A 131 -3.23 -20.54 -10.16
CA TYR A 131 -4.03 -21.04 -9.05
C TYR A 131 -5.49 -21.13 -9.46
N GLY A 132 -6.14 -22.24 -9.03
CA GLY A 132 -7.57 -22.48 -9.24
C GLY A 132 -7.94 -22.62 -10.72
N ASP A 133 -7.26 -23.53 -11.42
CA ASP A 133 -7.43 -23.79 -12.85
C ASP A 133 -7.29 -22.51 -13.71
N GLY A 134 -6.24 -21.73 -13.42
CA GLY A 134 -5.94 -20.49 -14.14
C GLY A 134 -6.79 -19.28 -13.71
N THR A 135 -7.65 -19.42 -12.70
CA THR A 135 -8.45 -18.29 -12.19
C THR A 135 -7.61 -17.13 -11.74
N LEU A 136 -6.46 -17.40 -11.12
CA LEU A 136 -5.50 -16.39 -10.64
C LEU A 136 -4.12 -16.73 -11.18
N LEU A 137 -3.50 -15.78 -11.87
CA LEU A 137 -2.11 -15.85 -12.32
C LEU A 137 -1.30 -14.78 -11.62
N ILE A 138 -0.16 -15.16 -11.03
CA ILE A 138 0.77 -14.24 -10.36
C ILE A 138 2.13 -14.36 -11.04
N ASP A 139 2.57 -13.30 -11.72
CA ASP A 139 3.92 -13.17 -12.28
C ASP A 139 4.74 -12.29 -11.33
N GLU A 140 5.46 -12.92 -10.39
CA GLU A 140 6.25 -12.19 -9.41
C GLU A 140 7.40 -11.38 -10.04
N PRO A 141 8.18 -11.90 -11.01
CA PRO A 141 9.20 -11.12 -11.71
C PRO A 141 8.68 -9.87 -12.40
N ARG A 142 7.51 -9.94 -13.03
CA ARG A 142 6.88 -8.80 -13.70
C ARG A 142 5.98 -7.97 -12.79
N ARG A 143 5.69 -8.48 -11.59
CA ARG A 143 4.69 -7.93 -10.65
C ARG A 143 3.31 -7.75 -11.29
N GLU A 144 2.91 -8.71 -12.05
CA GLU A 144 1.62 -8.73 -12.73
C GLU A 144 0.69 -9.76 -12.09
N VAL A 145 -0.56 -9.37 -11.94
CA VAL A 145 -1.65 -10.24 -11.50
C VAL A 145 -2.73 -10.23 -12.56
N THR A 146 -3.15 -11.42 -12.94
CA THR A 146 -4.30 -11.61 -13.83
C THR A 146 -5.33 -12.46 -13.11
N VAL A 147 -6.57 -12.04 -13.14
CA VAL A 147 -7.71 -12.77 -12.58
C VAL A 147 -8.73 -12.98 -13.69
N ARG A 148 -9.06 -14.23 -14.01
CA ARG A 148 -9.99 -14.59 -15.11
C ARG A 148 -9.61 -13.86 -16.41
N ASP A 149 -8.33 -13.92 -16.76
CA ASP A 149 -7.73 -13.30 -17.96
C ASP A 149 -7.76 -11.76 -17.99
N VAL A 150 -8.16 -11.11 -16.89
CA VAL A 150 -8.14 -9.65 -16.77
C VAL A 150 -6.97 -9.23 -15.87
N ARG A 151 -6.10 -8.34 -16.38
CA ARG A 151 -5.01 -7.75 -15.59
C ARG A 151 -5.60 -6.87 -14.49
N VAL A 152 -5.07 -7.06 -13.26
CA VAL A 152 -5.51 -6.35 -12.06
C VAL A 152 -4.37 -5.52 -11.50
N GLU A 153 -4.60 -4.23 -11.30
CA GLU A 153 -3.63 -3.33 -10.69
C GLU A 153 -3.76 -3.33 -9.16
N LEU A 154 -2.70 -3.77 -8.50
CA LEU A 154 -2.62 -3.84 -7.04
C LEU A 154 -1.66 -2.78 -6.49
N THR A 155 -2.01 -2.21 -5.33
CA THR A 155 -1.05 -1.41 -4.57
C THR A 155 0.06 -2.31 -4.02
N PRO A 156 1.23 -1.76 -3.65
CA PRO A 156 2.32 -2.56 -3.09
C PRO A 156 1.92 -3.40 -1.86
N THR A 157 1.02 -2.89 -1.03
CA THR A 157 0.54 -3.63 0.14
C THR A 157 -0.42 -4.76 -0.25
N GLU A 158 -1.36 -4.51 -1.15
CA GLU A 158 -2.27 -5.53 -1.69
C GLU A 158 -1.49 -6.65 -2.40
N TRP A 159 -0.50 -6.28 -3.22
CA TRP A 159 0.44 -7.20 -3.85
C TRP A 159 1.15 -8.07 -2.81
N GLY A 160 1.75 -7.44 -1.78
CA GLY A 160 2.46 -8.16 -0.72
C GLY A 160 1.56 -9.15 0.03
N ILE A 161 0.29 -8.79 0.30
CA ILE A 161 -0.69 -9.67 0.91
C ILE A 161 -0.98 -10.87 0.00
N LEU A 162 -1.28 -10.62 -1.28
CA LEU A 162 -1.63 -11.68 -2.22
C LEU A 162 -0.48 -12.69 -2.38
N VAL A 163 0.75 -12.20 -2.60
CA VAL A 163 1.94 -13.06 -2.72
C VAL A 163 2.23 -13.82 -1.42
N ALA A 164 2.07 -13.20 -0.26
CA ALA A 164 2.24 -13.87 1.02
C ALA A 164 1.27 -15.04 1.20
N LEU A 165 -0.01 -14.86 0.80
CA LEU A 165 -1.02 -15.90 0.86
C LEU A 165 -0.77 -17.00 -0.20
N ALA A 166 -0.30 -16.61 -1.38
CA ALA A 166 -0.02 -17.53 -2.49
C ALA A 166 1.24 -18.38 -2.28
N ALA A 167 2.17 -17.94 -1.43
CA ALA A 167 3.37 -18.69 -1.12
C ALA A 167 3.10 -20.10 -0.56
N VAL A 168 2.03 -20.27 0.21
CA VAL A 168 1.56 -21.56 0.71
C VAL A 168 0.02 -21.58 0.67
N PRO A 169 -0.57 -22.00 -0.46
CA PRO A 169 -2.02 -22.04 -0.62
C PRO A 169 -2.69 -22.84 0.48
N GLY A 170 -3.84 -22.35 0.98
CA GLY A 170 -4.58 -22.97 2.06
C GLY A 170 -4.04 -22.73 3.47
N ARG A 171 -2.77 -22.29 3.63
CA ARG A 171 -2.24 -21.91 4.94
C ARG A 171 -2.98 -20.70 5.48
N VAL A 172 -3.35 -20.74 6.75
CA VAL A 172 -3.94 -19.60 7.46
C VAL A 172 -2.81 -18.73 8.03
N TYR A 173 -2.84 -17.47 7.69
CA TYR A 173 -1.96 -16.44 8.23
C TYR A 173 -2.74 -15.54 9.17
N SER A 174 -2.25 -15.34 10.39
CA SER A 174 -2.82 -14.35 11.29
C SER A 174 -2.66 -12.92 10.71
N ARG A 175 -3.45 -11.98 11.22
CA ARG A 175 -3.32 -10.57 10.86
C ARG A 175 -1.93 -10.03 11.16
N TYR A 176 -1.40 -10.42 12.32
CA TYR A 176 -0.05 -10.06 12.76
C TYR A 176 1.02 -10.61 11.81
N GLU A 177 0.94 -11.89 11.44
CA GLU A 177 1.88 -12.48 10.48
C GLU A 177 1.85 -11.77 9.12
N LEU A 178 0.66 -11.48 8.59
CA LEU A 178 0.50 -10.81 7.31
C LEU A 178 1.08 -9.40 7.33
N ILE A 179 0.74 -8.61 8.35
CA ILE A 179 1.21 -7.22 8.42
C ILE A 179 2.74 -7.15 8.51
N ASN A 180 3.35 -8.00 9.34
CA ASN A 180 4.80 -8.03 9.51
C ASN A 180 5.50 -8.56 8.25
N ARG A 181 4.95 -9.60 7.61
CA ARG A 181 5.51 -10.14 6.37
C ARG A 181 5.45 -9.14 5.22
N VAL A 182 4.35 -8.41 5.12
CA VAL A 182 4.17 -7.37 4.11
C VAL A 182 5.01 -6.14 4.41
N ARG A 183 5.13 -5.71 5.67
CA ARG A 183 5.89 -4.50 6.04
C ARG A 183 7.38 -4.73 6.20
N GLY A 184 7.81 -5.96 6.51
CA GLY A 184 9.22 -6.34 6.63
C GLY A 184 9.93 -5.76 7.86
N TYR A 185 9.19 -5.31 8.87
CA TYR A 185 9.65 -4.91 10.21
C TYR A 185 8.55 -5.22 11.23
N GLU A 186 8.94 -5.41 12.51
CA GLU A 186 7.97 -5.57 13.59
C GLU A 186 7.12 -4.30 13.72
N PHE A 187 5.84 -4.46 13.48
CA PHE A 187 4.89 -3.36 13.51
C PHE A 187 4.15 -3.39 14.84
N GLU A 188 4.49 -2.48 15.73
CA GLU A 188 3.72 -2.20 16.95
C GLU A 188 2.50 -1.33 16.60
N GLY A 189 1.56 -1.89 15.85
CA GLY A 189 0.38 -1.18 15.40
C GLY A 189 -0.81 -2.11 15.25
N TYR A 190 -1.96 -1.53 14.95
CA TYR A 190 -3.23 -2.25 14.95
C TYR A 190 -3.29 -3.29 13.84
N GLU A 191 -3.41 -4.56 14.21
CA GLU A 191 -3.58 -5.70 13.31
C GLU A 191 -4.77 -5.54 12.35
N ARG A 192 -5.78 -4.77 12.77
CA ARG A 192 -6.98 -4.48 11.96
C ARG A 192 -6.71 -3.69 10.68
N THR A 193 -5.54 -3.06 10.55
CA THR A 193 -5.17 -2.36 9.31
C THR A 193 -5.12 -3.30 8.12
N ILE A 194 -4.79 -4.58 8.35
CA ILE A 194 -4.77 -5.60 7.31
C ILE A 194 -6.17 -5.87 6.74
N ASP A 195 -7.21 -5.75 7.55
CA ASP A 195 -8.59 -6.00 7.13
C ASP A 195 -9.03 -5.00 6.05
N SER A 196 -8.63 -3.73 6.16
CA SER A 196 -8.89 -2.71 5.14
C SER A 196 -8.18 -3.00 3.82
N HIS A 197 -6.92 -3.43 3.88
CA HIS A 197 -6.19 -3.84 2.68
C HIS A 197 -6.78 -5.09 2.03
N VAL A 198 -7.19 -6.07 2.82
CA VAL A 198 -7.88 -7.28 2.32
C VAL A 198 -9.24 -6.91 1.70
N LYS A 199 -10.01 -6.00 2.32
CA LYS A 199 -11.26 -5.49 1.75
C LYS A 199 -11.04 -4.85 0.37
N ASN A 200 -9.99 -4.02 0.23
CA ASN A 200 -9.65 -3.38 -1.04
C ASN A 200 -9.13 -4.39 -2.07
N LEU A 201 -8.28 -5.33 -1.67
CA LEU A 201 -7.80 -6.41 -2.52
C LEU A 201 -8.97 -7.24 -3.07
N ARG A 202 -9.92 -7.65 -2.22
CA ARG A 202 -11.11 -8.40 -2.63
C ARG A 202 -11.93 -7.68 -3.68
N ARG A 203 -12.11 -6.37 -3.58
CA ARG A 203 -12.82 -5.58 -4.60
C ARG A 203 -12.21 -5.68 -6.00
N LYS A 204 -10.92 -6.00 -6.07
CA LYS A 204 -10.16 -6.09 -7.31
C LYS A 204 -10.04 -7.53 -7.83
N VAL A 205 -9.98 -8.52 -6.96
CA VAL A 205 -9.69 -9.91 -7.36
C VAL A 205 -10.90 -10.85 -7.25
N GLU A 206 -11.91 -10.51 -6.44
CA GLU A 206 -13.09 -11.35 -6.28
C GLU A 206 -14.19 -10.97 -7.28
N GLU A 207 -15.01 -11.94 -7.64
CA GLU A 207 -16.24 -11.72 -8.39
C GLU A 207 -17.32 -11.10 -7.50
N ASP A 208 -17.47 -11.67 -6.30
CA ASP A 208 -18.31 -11.14 -5.23
C ASP A 208 -17.46 -10.96 -3.95
N PRO A 209 -17.09 -9.72 -3.59
CA PRO A 209 -16.33 -9.45 -2.37
C PRO A 209 -17.02 -9.91 -1.08
N GLY A 210 -18.35 -10.09 -1.10
CA GLY A 210 -19.13 -10.62 0.02
C GLY A 210 -19.02 -12.13 0.16
N ARG A 211 -18.63 -12.84 -0.90
CA ARG A 211 -18.42 -14.29 -0.94
C ARG A 211 -17.05 -14.64 -1.51
N PRO A 212 -15.97 -14.26 -0.83
CA PRO A 212 -14.63 -14.34 -1.38
C PRO A 212 -14.18 -15.80 -1.57
N ALA A 213 -13.75 -16.13 -2.80
CA ALA A 213 -13.19 -17.42 -3.16
C ALA A 213 -11.66 -17.42 -3.15
N ILE A 214 -11.03 -16.31 -3.56
CA ILE A 214 -9.58 -16.17 -3.69
C ILE A 214 -8.95 -15.87 -2.33
N VAL A 215 -9.39 -14.79 -1.66
CA VAL A 215 -8.86 -14.37 -0.35
C VAL A 215 -9.90 -14.64 0.72
N GLN A 216 -9.83 -15.81 1.34
CA GLN A 216 -10.80 -16.27 2.33
C GLN A 216 -10.48 -15.80 3.75
N THR A 217 -11.53 -15.49 4.53
CA THR A 217 -11.42 -15.26 5.98
C THR A 217 -11.58 -16.58 6.72
N VAL A 218 -10.67 -16.85 7.65
CA VAL A 218 -10.81 -17.92 8.65
C VAL A 218 -11.15 -17.27 9.98
N LEU A 219 -12.35 -17.48 10.46
CA LEU A 219 -12.85 -16.87 11.71
C LEU A 219 -11.90 -17.21 12.88
N GLY A 220 -11.46 -16.17 13.59
CA GLY A 220 -10.49 -16.29 14.68
C GLY A 220 -9.06 -16.58 14.24
N GLY A 221 -8.81 -16.96 12.98
CA GLY A 221 -7.48 -17.33 12.47
C GLY A 221 -6.80 -16.27 11.61
N GLY A 222 -7.56 -15.55 10.79
CA GLY A 222 -7.00 -14.57 9.84
C GLY A 222 -7.41 -14.85 8.40
N TYR A 223 -6.44 -14.94 7.48
CA TYR A 223 -6.69 -15.07 6.04
C TYR A 223 -5.89 -16.20 5.39
N ARG A 224 -6.40 -16.74 4.28
CA ARG A 224 -5.72 -17.73 3.44
C ARG A 224 -6.04 -17.52 1.97
N LEU A 225 -5.19 -18.05 1.09
CA LEU A 225 -5.58 -18.25 -0.31
C LEU A 225 -6.54 -19.45 -0.37
N GLY A 226 -7.72 -19.27 -0.96
CA GLY A 226 -8.74 -20.30 -1.11
C GLY A 226 -8.54 -21.18 -2.34
N LEU A 227 -7.68 -20.78 -3.28
CA LEU A 227 -7.37 -21.50 -4.50
C LEU A 227 -6.17 -22.44 -4.27
N ALA A 228 -6.20 -23.63 -4.85
CA ALA A 228 -5.04 -24.51 -4.93
C ALA A 228 -4.07 -23.99 -6.00
N ARG A 229 -2.78 -24.30 -5.86
CA ARG A 229 -1.81 -24.05 -6.92
C ARG A 229 -2.02 -25.09 -8.02
N ASP A 230 -1.99 -24.64 -9.24
CA ASP A 230 -2.06 -25.51 -10.41
C ASP A 230 -0.71 -26.21 -10.61
N ASP A 231 -0.72 -27.46 -11.08
CA ASP A 231 0.47 -28.29 -11.32
C ASP A 231 1.34 -27.81 -12.50
#